data_407d95041fe0ef6eaaf44d2ecc9300a7
#
_entry.id   407d95041fe0ef6eaaf44d2ecc9300a7
#
_cell.length_a   1.000
_cell.length_b   1.000
_cell.length_c   1.000
_cell.angle_alpha   90.00
_cell.angle_beta   90.00
_cell.angle_gamma   90.00
#
_symmetry.space_group_name_H-M   'P 1'
#
loop_
_entity.id
_entity.type
_entity.pdbx_description
1 polymer ?
#
loop_
_entity_poly.entity_id
_entity_poly.type
_entity_poly.pdbx_seq_one_letter_code
_entity_poly.pdbx_strand_id
1 'polypeptide(L)'
;MKRLKRKCWATGSLIVLLIAALVMRAFGRAITVMSDTRLNGMTIVIDAGHGGKDPGARSQAIDEDEINLKTAKKLQRLLEGAGAEVIMIREEDVDLAPSDAKNVKREDLKKRVEIMNQPQVTLFISIHCNISLDKRVHGAEVYYQQGNENSHQLAAVVLERLRPVTESKFQPKTGNIYILKQTTTLGILAEIGFLSNSQDLAALQKDEHLDEIAYAIFQGIDDFVKILE
;
A
#
# COMPACT_ATOMS: atom_id res chain seq x y z
N MET A 1 49.12 2.50 -36.69
CA MET A 1 47.70 2.16 -36.81
C MET A 1 47.26 0.92 -35.99
N LYS A 2 48.04 -0.17 -35.87
CA LYS A 2 47.62 -1.38 -35.09
C LYS A 2 47.49 -1.15 -33.55
N ARG A 3 48.26 -0.24 -32.94
CA ARG A 3 48.20 0.04 -31.49
C ARG A 3 46.94 0.86 -31.06
N LEU A 4 46.41 1.73 -31.93
CA LEU A 4 45.22 2.53 -31.65
C LEU A 4 43.96 1.64 -31.69
N LYS A 5 43.84 0.71 -32.63
CA LYS A 5 42.71 -0.23 -32.73
C LYS A 5 42.63 -1.16 -31.51
N ARG A 6 43.76 -1.59 -30.94
CA ARG A 6 43.76 -2.44 -29.72
C ARG A 6 43.25 -1.69 -28.48
N LYS A 7 43.52 -0.37 -28.33
CA LYS A 7 42.98 0.44 -27.19
C LYS A 7 41.48 0.64 -27.28
N CYS A 8 40.92 0.87 -28.47
CA CYS A 8 39.48 1.02 -28.67
C CYS A 8 38.70 -0.28 -28.39
N TRP A 9 39.28 -1.44 -28.68
CA TRP A 9 38.64 -2.73 -28.37
C TRP A 9 38.63 -3.04 -26.87
N ALA A 10 39.69 -2.69 -26.16
CA ALA A 10 39.79 -2.88 -24.70
C ALA A 10 38.82 -1.98 -23.92
N THR A 11 38.65 -0.72 -24.36
CA THR A 11 37.69 0.21 -23.73
C THR A 11 36.23 -0.20 -24.02
N GLY A 12 35.91 -0.65 -25.22
CA GLY A 12 34.58 -1.18 -25.58
C GLY A 12 34.20 -2.40 -24.74
N SER A 13 35.11 -3.36 -24.57
CA SER A 13 34.89 -4.54 -23.75
C SER A 13 34.67 -4.22 -22.27
N LEU A 14 35.38 -3.21 -21.73
CA LEU A 14 35.22 -2.79 -20.33
C LEU A 14 33.86 -2.15 -20.07
N ILE A 15 33.36 -1.35 -21.02
CA ILE A 15 32.03 -0.71 -20.93
C ILE A 15 30.92 -1.76 -20.97
N VAL A 16 31.04 -2.76 -21.86
CA VAL A 16 30.06 -3.87 -21.94
C VAL A 16 30.03 -4.68 -20.65
N LEU A 17 31.19 -4.96 -20.04
CA LEU A 17 31.27 -5.67 -18.75
C LEU A 17 30.67 -4.87 -17.60
N LEU A 18 30.86 -3.54 -17.57
CA LEU A 18 30.26 -2.66 -16.57
C LEU A 18 28.74 -2.59 -16.71
N ILE A 19 28.21 -2.50 -17.92
CA ILE A 19 26.76 -2.52 -18.18
C ILE A 19 26.18 -3.87 -17.78
N ALA A 20 26.84 -4.99 -18.13
CA ALA A 20 26.41 -6.33 -17.73
C ALA A 20 26.41 -6.51 -16.21
N ALA A 21 27.40 -5.97 -15.49
CA ALA A 21 27.47 -5.99 -14.04
C ALA A 21 26.37 -5.13 -13.37
N LEU A 22 26.02 -3.97 -13.96
CA LEU A 22 24.92 -3.13 -13.51
C LEU A 22 23.56 -3.78 -13.74
N VAL A 23 23.38 -4.41 -14.90
CA VAL A 23 22.16 -5.16 -15.23
C VAL A 23 22.01 -6.37 -14.30
N MET A 24 23.08 -7.14 -14.06
CA MET A 24 23.06 -8.27 -13.11
C MET A 24 22.81 -7.83 -11.67
N ARG A 25 23.29 -6.66 -11.23
CA ARG A 25 22.96 -6.09 -9.93
C ARG A 25 21.50 -5.68 -9.82
N ALA A 26 20.92 -5.08 -10.86
CA ALA A 26 19.50 -4.73 -10.92
C ALA A 26 18.61 -5.99 -10.92
N PHE A 27 18.98 -7.01 -11.72
CA PHE A 27 18.31 -8.32 -11.73
C PHE A 27 18.48 -9.07 -10.41
N GLY A 28 19.69 -9.04 -9.80
CA GLY A 28 19.93 -9.67 -8.50
C GLY A 28 19.09 -9.06 -7.37
N ARG A 29 18.83 -7.75 -7.39
CA ARG A 29 17.90 -7.10 -6.46
C ARG A 29 16.45 -7.52 -6.69
N ALA A 30 16.02 -7.64 -7.94
CA ALA A 30 14.68 -8.12 -8.29
C ALA A 30 14.47 -9.59 -7.88
N ILE A 31 15.50 -10.46 -8.06
CA ILE A 31 15.42 -11.88 -7.69
C ILE A 31 15.43 -12.07 -6.17
N THR A 32 16.09 -11.20 -5.39
CA THR A 32 16.12 -11.32 -3.93
C THR A 32 14.76 -10.98 -3.30
N VAL A 33 13.94 -10.16 -3.95
CA VAL A 33 12.56 -9.90 -3.52
C VAL A 33 11.63 -11.09 -3.83
N MET A 34 11.95 -11.92 -4.83
CA MET A 34 11.14 -13.08 -5.24
C MET A 34 11.38 -14.37 -4.43
N SER A 35 12.26 -14.39 -3.43
CA SER A 35 12.55 -15.60 -2.64
C SER A 35 12.06 -15.57 -1.19
N ASP A 36 11.38 -14.52 -0.78
CA ASP A 36 10.82 -14.44 0.57
C ASP A 36 9.38 -14.97 0.56
N THR A 37 9.24 -16.26 0.87
CA THR A 37 7.97 -17.00 0.86
C THR A 37 7.24 -16.95 2.20
N ARG A 38 7.59 -16.01 3.10
CA ARG A 38 7.01 -15.92 4.44
C ARG A 38 5.51 -15.65 4.44
N LEU A 39 4.98 -15.03 3.38
CA LEU A 39 3.55 -14.79 3.25
C LEU A 39 2.81 -15.97 2.60
N ASN A 40 3.49 -17.09 2.32
CA ASN A 40 2.84 -18.30 1.78
C ASN A 40 1.75 -18.80 2.74
N GLY A 41 0.59 -19.10 2.16
CA GLY A 41 -0.58 -19.57 2.91
C GLY A 41 -1.38 -18.47 3.61
N MET A 42 -0.97 -17.20 3.46
CA MET A 42 -1.77 -16.06 3.91
C MET A 42 -2.67 -15.56 2.78
N THR A 43 -3.94 -15.35 3.11
CA THR A 43 -4.87 -14.64 2.24
C THR A 43 -5.05 -13.22 2.79
N ILE A 44 -4.61 -12.22 2.04
CA ILE A 44 -4.61 -10.80 2.44
C ILE A 44 -5.63 -10.03 1.61
N VAL A 45 -6.58 -9.35 2.27
CA VAL A 45 -7.52 -8.45 1.59
C VAL A 45 -6.92 -7.06 1.51
N ILE A 46 -6.90 -6.48 0.31
CA ILE A 46 -6.60 -5.05 0.10
C ILE A 46 -7.88 -4.31 -0.26
N ASP A 47 -8.22 -3.36 0.58
CA ASP A 47 -9.34 -2.44 0.37
C ASP A 47 -8.80 -1.10 -0.12
N ALA A 48 -8.99 -0.82 -1.40
CA ALA A 48 -8.82 0.53 -1.93
C ALA A 48 -10.07 1.34 -1.58
N GLY A 49 -9.96 2.21 -0.58
CA GLY A 49 -11.09 2.99 -0.06
C GLY A 49 -11.83 3.76 -1.14
N HIS A 50 -13.14 3.97 -0.95
CA HIS A 50 -14.03 4.67 -1.88
C HIS A 50 -14.15 3.97 -3.25
N GLY A 51 -14.57 4.71 -4.28
CA GLY A 51 -14.75 4.26 -5.68
C GLY A 51 -16.17 4.44 -6.20
N GLY A 52 -16.31 4.49 -7.51
CA GLY A 52 -17.57 4.65 -8.21
C GLY A 52 -18.25 5.99 -7.89
N LYS A 53 -19.38 5.96 -7.20
CA LYS A 53 -20.13 7.18 -6.83
C LYS A 53 -19.55 7.92 -5.63
N ASP A 54 -18.64 7.31 -4.87
CA ASP A 54 -17.97 7.92 -3.71
C ASP A 54 -16.49 8.17 -4.04
N PRO A 55 -16.11 9.35 -4.51
CA PRO A 55 -14.72 9.67 -4.84
C PRO A 55 -13.84 9.87 -3.60
N GLY A 56 -14.41 9.82 -2.40
CA GLY A 56 -13.69 10.20 -1.17
C GLY A 56 -13.44 11.70 -1.06
N ALA A 57 -12.33 12.05 -0.46
CA ALA A 57 -11.89 13.44 -0.38
C ALA A 57 -11.44 13.94 -1.76
N ARG A 58 -11.81 15.20 -2.07
CA ARG A 58 -11.44 15.86 -3.33
C ARG A 58 -10.48 17.00 -3.09
N SER A 59 -9.40 17.02 -3.83
CA SER A 59 -8.46 18.13 -3.90
C SER A 59 -8.25 18.50 -5.36
N GLN A 60 -8.29 19.80 -5.64
CA GLN A 60 -8.15 20.55 -6.91
C GLN A 60 -8.07 19.76 -8.25
N ALA A 61 -7.41 18.60 -8.31
CA ALA A 61 -7.16 17.86 -9.55
C ALA A 61 -7.16 16.34 -9.38
N ILE A 62 -7.41 15.81 -8.18
CA ILE A 62 -7.35 14.37 -7.92
C ILE A 62 -8.37 13.97 -6.86
N ASP A 63 -9.02 12.84 -7.08
CA ASP A 63 -9.92 12.21 -6.15
C ASP A 63 -9.16 11.16 -5.30
N GLU A 64 -9.57 10.98 -4.06
CA GLU A 64 -8.94 10.06 -3.11
C GLU A 64 -8.96 8.61 -3.62
N ASP A 65 -10.07 8.18 -4.17
CA ASP A 65 -10.30 6.82 -4.67
C ASP A 65 -9.30 6.40 -5.76
N GLU A 66 -8.83 7.35 -6.59
CA GLU A 66 -7.83 7.10 -7.62
C GLU A 66 -6.45 6.80 -7.00
N ILE A 67 -6.04 7.59 -5.99
CA ILE A 67 -4.77 7.38 -5.26
C ILE A 67 -4.81 6.05 -4.52
N ASN A 68 -5.92 5.79 -3.82
CA ASN A 68 -6.11 4.55 -3.07
C ASN A 68 -5.98 3.33 -3.98
N LEU A 69 -6.62 3.34 -5.16
CA LEU A 69 -6.58 2.23 -6.11
C LEU A 69 -5.17 2.03 -6.70
N LYS A 70 -4.47 3.11 -7.06
CA LYS A 70 -3.10 3.03 -7.57
C LYS A 70 -2.16 2.41 -6.52
N THR A 71 -2.23 2.88 -5.29
CA THR A 71 -1.41 2.37 -4.18
C THR A 71 -1.75 0.91 -3.87
N ALA A 72 -3.04 0.55 -3.83
CA ALA A 72 -3.50 -0.81 -3.61
C ALA A 72 -2.98 -1.80 -4.65
N LYS A 73 -3.00 -1.45 -5.95
CA LYS A 73 -2.45 -2.27 -7.03
C LYS A 73 -0.93 -2.46 -6.94
N LYS A 74 -0.21 -1.46 -6.42
CA LYS A 74 1.23 -1.57 -6.18
C LYS A 74 1.51 -2.52 -5.02
N LEU A 75 0.75 -2.41 -3.93
CA LEU A 75 0.84 -3.30 -2.77
C LEU A 75 0.48 -4.74 -3.14
N GLN A 76 -0.56 -4.95 -3.94
CA GLN A 76 -0.95 -6.28 -4.45
C GLN A 76 0.24 -7.00 -5.07
N ARG A 77 0.93 -6.36 -6.03
CA ARG A 77 2.09 -6.97 -6.71
C ARG A 77 3.21 -7.38 -5.74
N LEU A 78 3.45 -6.59 -4.70
CA LEU A 78 4.47 -6.89 -3.69
C LEU A 78 4.09 -8.09 -2.83
N LEU A 79 2.84 -8.16 -2.37
CA LEU A 79 2.33 -9.26 -1.54
C LEU A 79 2.26 -10.57 -2.32
N GLU A 80 1.75 -10.54 -3.56
CA GLU A 80 1.73 -11.71 -4.45
C GLU A 80 3.15 -12.20 -4.77
N GLY A 81 4.08 -11.27 -5.02
CA GLY A 81 5.50 -11.57 -5.23
C GLY A 81 6.17 -12.21 -4.02
N ALA A 82 5.66 -12.00 -2.80
CA ALA A 82 6.11 -12.61 -1.55
C ALA A 82 5.32 -13.89 -1.18
N GLY A 83 4.42 -14.36 -2.05
CA GLY A 83 3.70 -15.63 -1.93
C GLY A 83 2.33 -15.56 -1.25
N ALA A 84 1.83 -14.37 -0.91
CA ALA A 84 0.47 -14.23 -0.41
C ALA A 84 -0.58 -14.42 -1.51
N GLU A 85 -1.73 -14.97 -1.15
CA GLU A 85 -2.95 -14.85 -1.93
C GLU A 85 -3.58 -13.48 -1.64
N VAL A 86 -3.86 -12.68 -2.67
CA VAL A 86 -4.41 -11.33 -2.49
C VAL A 86 -5.84 -11.26 -3.04
N ILE A 87 -6.74 -10.74 -2.21
CA ILE A 87 -8.10 -10.40 -2.61
C ILE A 87 -8.21 -8.88 -2.66
N MET A 88 -8.34 -8.32 -3.86
CA MET A 88 -8.66 -6.91 -4.05
C MET A 88 -10.15 -6.70 -3.90
N ILE A 89 -10.59 -5.77 -3.04
CA ILE A 89 -12.03 -5.43 -2.91
C ILE A 89 -12.55 -4.79 -4.20
N ARG A 90 -11.74 -3.98 -4.85
CA ARG A 90 -12.00 -3.45 -6.20
C ARG A 90 -10.71 -3.34 -7.01
N GLU A 91 -10.81 -3.56 -8.29
CA GLU A 91 -9.69 -3.42 -9.23
C GLU A 91 -9.90 -2.26 -10.22
N GLU A 92 -11.09 -1.67 -10.19
CA GLU A 92 -11.51 -0.55 -11.05
C GLU A 92 -12.16 0.54 -10.20
N ASP A 93 -12.54 1.65 -10.84
CA ASP A 93 -13.32 2.72 -10.20
C ASP A 93 -14.80 2.33 -10.16
N VAL A 94 -15.14 1.52 -9.14
CA VAL A 94 -16.49 1.01 -8.88
C VAL A 94 -16.79 1.01 -7.39
N ASP A 95 -18.08 1.14 -7.03
CA ASP A 95 -18.62 0.78 -5.73
C ASP A 95 -19.21 -0.64 -5.77
N LEU A 96 -19.34 -1.28 -4.60
CA LEU A 96 -19.86 -2.65 -4.48
C LEU A 96 -21.35 -2.69 -4.16
N ALA A 97 -22.00 -1.54 -4.08
CA ALA A 97 -23.41 -1.48 -3.74
C ALA A 97 -24.28 -2.04 -4.89
N PRO A 98 -25.35 -2.75 -4.58
CA PRO A 98 -26.35 -3.12 -5.58
C PRO A 98 -26.89 -1.89 -6.31
N SER A 99 -27.22 -2.04 -7.59
CA SER A 99 -27.68 -0.93 -8.44
C SER A 99 -28.95 -0.25 -7.95
N ASP A 100 -29.78 -0.98 -7.19
CA ASP A 100 -31.04 -0.55 -6.57
C ASP A 100 -30.89 -0.11 -5.11
N ALA A 101 -29.65 0.00 -4.60
CA ALA A 101 -29.39 0.38 -3.22
C ALA A 101 -29.93 1.77 -2.88
N LYS A 102 -30.76 1.85 -1.85
CA LYS A 102 -31.28 3.13 -1.32
C LYS A 102 -30.20 3.97 -0.63
N ASN A 103 -29.20 3.32 -0.06
CA ASN A 103 -28.04 3.95 0.57
C ASN A 103 -26.77 3.26 0.06
N VAL A 104 -26.27 3.76 -1.07
CA VAL A 104 -25.10 3.23 -1.77
C VAL A 104 -23.89 3.08 -0.83
N LYS A 105 -23.52 4.13 -0.11
CA LYS A 105 -22.35 4.12 0.79
C LYS A 105 -22.46 3.05 1.88
N ARG A 106 -23.63 2.87 2.48
CA ARG A 106 -23.82 1.87 3.53
C ARG A 106 -23.73 0.45 2.97
N GLU A 107 -24.35 0.20 1.82
CA GLU A 107 -24.32 -1.13 1.21
C GLU A 107 -22.94 -1.47 0.67
N ASP A 108 -22.21 -0.51 0.10
CA ASP A 108 -20.80 -0.65 -0.26
C ASP A 108 -19.94 -1.07 0.94
N LEU A 109 -20.01 -0.32 2.04
CA LEU A 109 -19.26 -0.65 3.26
C LEU A 109 -19.60 -2.02 3.84
N LYS A 110 -20.86 -2.45 3.78
CA LYS A 110 -21.25 -3.81 4.20
C LYS A 110 -20.60 -4.87 3.33
N LYS A 111 -20.57 -4.68 2.01
CA LYS A 111 -19.95 -5.62 1.07
C LYS A 111 -18.45 -5.74 1.31
N ARG A 112 -17.77 -4.62 1.59
CA ARG A 112 -16.35 -4.62 1.96
C ARG A 112 -16.11 -5.46 3.22
N VAL A 113 -16.93 -5.26 4.27
CA VAL A 113 -16.86 -6.06 5.51
C VAL A 113 -17.15 -7.53 5.26
N GLU A 114 -18.13 -7.88 4.42
CA GLU A 114 -18.42 -9.27 4.04
C GLU A 114 -17.21 -9.95 3.40
N ILE A 115 -16.47 -9.26 2.51
CA ILE A 115 -15.25 -9.78 1.88
C ILE A 115 -14.13 -9.94 2.92
N MET A 116 -13.91 -8.93 3.75
CA MET A 116 -12.87 -8.95 4.80
C MET A 116 -13.08 -10.07 5.82
N ASN A 117 -14.34 -10.44 6.10
CA ASN A 117 -14.69 -11.48 7.08
C ASN A 117 -14.81 -12.89 6.49
N GLN A 118 -14.38 -13.12 5.25
CA GLN A 118 -14.36 -14.46 4.68
C GLN A 118 -13.41 -15.37 5.47
N PRO A 119 -13.77 -16.65 5.71
CA PRO A 119 -13.03 -17.54 6.62
C PRO A 119 -11.56 -17.76 6.27
N GLN A 120 -11.18 -17.65 4.98
CA GLN A 120 -9.80 -17.81 4.51
C GLN A 120 -8.95 -16.57 4.72
N VAL A 121 -9.54 -15.40 5.01
CA VAL A 121 -8.79 -14.14 5.12
C VAL A 121 -7.99 -14.10 6.42
N THR A 122 -6.68 -13.95 6.29
CA THR A 122 -5.74 -13.85 7.41
C THR A 122 -5.71 -12.44 7.99
N LEU A 123 -5.62 -11.42 7.12
CA LEU A 123 -5.66 -10.01 7.50
C LEU A 123 -6.17 -9.12 6.35
N PHE A 124 -6.54 -7.89 6.69
CA PHE A 124 -6.89 -6.87 5.69
C PHE A 124 -6.14 -5.56 5.91
N ILE A 125 -5.89 -4.85 4.82
CA ILE A 125 -5.37 -3.48 4.79
C ILE A 125 -6.32 -2.61 3.99
N SER A 126 -6.91 -1.59 4.63
CA SER A 126 -7.68 -0.56 3.95
C SER A 126 -6.80 0.66 3.71
N ILE A 127 -6.76 1.17 2.49
CA ILE A 127 -5.91 2.29 2.06
C ILE A 127 -6.78 3.49 1.75
N HIS A 128 -6.47 4.63 2.38
CA HIS A 128 -7.18 5.89 2.29
C HIS A 128 -6.22 7.09 2.24
N CYS A 129 -6.74 8.26 1.86
CA CYS A 129 -6.10 9.55 2.05
C CYS A 129 -6.96 10.43 2.95
N ASN A 130 -6.33 11.10 3.88
CA ASN A 130 -7.00 11.94 4.86
C ASN A 130 -7.23 13.39 4.37
N ILE A 131 -8.09 14.11 5.08
CA ILE A 131 -8.21 15.56 5.00
C ILE A 131 -8.25 16.17 6.41
N SER A 132 -7.71 17.39 6.55
CA SER A 132 -7.75 18.17 7.79
C SER A 132 -8.16 19.62 7.52
N LEU A 133 -8.88 20.22 8.46
CA LEU A 133 -9.13 21.68 8.44
C LEU A 133 -7.83 22.47 8.64
N ASP A 134 -6.89 21.95 9.44
CA ASP A 134 -5.55 22.50 9.55
C ASP A 134 -4.65 21.93 8.44
N LYS A 135 -4.39 22.73 7.42
CA LYS A 135 -3.58 22.37 6.26
C LYS A 135 -2.10 22.11 6.57
N ARG A 136 -1.65 22.36 7.81
CA ARG A 136 -0.29 22.04 8.25
C ARG A 136 -0.13 20.57 8.67
N VAL A 137 -1.25 19.90 8.94
CA VAL A 137 -1.25 18.47 9.27
C VAL A 137 -0.83 17.68 8.04
N HIS A 138 0.16 16.78 8.19
CA HIS A 138 0.74 15.99 7.11
C HIS A 138 1.26 14.64 7.59
N GLY A 139 1.56 13.73 6.65
CA GLY A 139 2.12 12.42 6.91
C GLY A 139 1.06 11.35 7.18
N ALA A 140 1.46 10.08 7.15
CA ALA A 140 0.53 8.95 7.29
C ALA A 140 -0.02 8.81 8.72
N GLU A 141 -1.26 8.36 8.83
CA GLU A 141 -1.89 7.89 10.05
C GLU A 141 -2.35 6.44 9.88
N VAL A 142 -2.25 5.62 10.94
CA VAL A 142 -2.75 4.25 10.89
C VAL A 142 -3.72 4.00 12.02
N TYR A 143 -4.90 3.51 11.65
CA TYR A 143 -5.98 3.16 12.56
C TYR A 143 -6.07 1.64 12.73
N TYR A 144 -6.34 1.21 13.97
CA TYR A 144 -6.50 -0.21 14.31
C TYR A 144 -7.82 -0.50 15.00
N GLN A 145 -8.18 -1.79 15.08
CA GLN A 145 -9.41 -2.27 15.72
C GLN A 145 -9.30 -2.13 17.24
N GLN A 146 -10.25 -1.41 17.83
CA GLN A 146 -10.28 -1.18 19.28
C GLN A 146 -10.33 -2.52 20.06
N GLY A 147 -9.43 -2.68 21.01
CA GLY A 147 -9.35 -3.89 21.85
C GLY A 147 -8.67 -5.09 21.19
N ASN A 148 -8.12 -4.94 19.98
CA ASN A 148 -7.37 -5.96 19.28
C ASN A 148 -5.86 -5.64 19.31
N GLU A 149 -5.10 -6.34 20.17
CA GLU A 149 -3.66 -6.08 20.34
C GLU A 149 -2.85 -6.41 19.08
N ASN A 150 -3.20 -7.47 18.35
CA ASN A 150 -2.52 -7.82 17.11
C ASN A 150 -2.76 -6.74 16.03
N SER A 151 -3.97 -6.16 15.98
CA SER A 151 -4.25 -5.03 15.09
C SER A 151 -3.46 -3.78 15.48
N HIS A 152 -3.30 -3.52 16.78
CA HIS A 152 -2.44 -2.44 17.28
C HIS A 152 -0.98 -2.65 16.87
N GLN A 153 -0.46 -3.87 17.04
CA GLN A 153 0.90 -4.22 16.69
C GLN A 153 1.16 -4.11 15.18
N LEU A 154 0.22 -4.62 14.34
CA LEU A 154 0.28 -4.44 12.89
C LEU A 154 0.30 -2.95 12.51
N ALA A 155 -0.58 -2.14 13.11
CA ALA A 155 -0.61 -0.70 12.87
C ALA A 155 0.70 -0.01 13.26
N ALA A 156 1.31 -0.43 14.36
CA ALA A 156 2.57 0.15 14.84
C ALA A 156 3.73 -0.11 13.86
N VAL A 157 3.91 -1.36 13.42
CA VAL A 157 5.01 -1.70 12.49
C VAL A 157 4.79 -1.10 11.11
N VAL A 158 3.54 -1.07 10.60
CA VAL A 158 3.23 -0.41 9.32
C VAL A 158 3.48 1.09 9.40
N LEU A 159 3.03 1.77 10.46
CA LEU A 159 3.26 3.20 10.64
C LEU A 159 4.75 3.52 10.76
N GLU A 160 5.53 2.66 11.45
CA GLU A 160 6.98 2.86 11.58
C GLU A 160 7.69 2.81 10.22
N ARG A 161 7.25 1.92 9.32
CA ARG A 161 7.74 1.86 7.93
C ARG A 161 7.30 3.05 7.07
N LEU A 162 6.10 3.57 7.32
CA LEU A 162 5.57 4.75 6.61
C LEU A 162 6.23 6.07 7.07
N ARG A 163 6.75 6.16 8.31
CA ARG A 163 7.35 7.39 8.86
C ARG A 163 8.40 8.04 7.96
N PRO A 164 9.45 7.32 7.50
CA PRO A 164 10.49 7.94 6.67
C PRO A 164 9.99 8.35 5.28
N VAL A 165 8.92 7.72 4.79
CA VAL A 165 8.35 8.00 3.47
C VAL A 165 7.41 9.21 3.52
N THR A 166 6.62 9.36 4.60
CA THR A 166 5.55 10.36 4.72
C THR A 166 5.84 11.45 5.76
N GLU A 167 7.02 11.39 6.41
CA GLU A 167 7.39 12.29 7.53
C GLU A 167 6.40 12.27 8.70
N SER A 168 5.66 11.17 8.87
CA SER A 168 4.62 11.01 9.89
C SER A 168 5.19 11.13 11.30
N LYS A 169 4.49 11.90 12.15
CA LYS A 169 4.76 12.04 13.60
C LYS A 169 3.65 11.43 14.47
N PHE A 170 2.68 10.79 13.85
CA PHE A 170 1.55 10.20 14.54
C PHE A 170 1.91 8.90 15.26
N GLN A 171 1.01 8.48 16.15
CA GLN A 171 1.00 7.15 16.76
C GLN A 171 -0.20 6.38 16.23
N PRO A 172 -0.15 5.03 16.24
CA PRO A 172 -1.32 4.22 15.93
C PRO A 172 -2.49 4.61 16.81
N LYS A 173 -3.68 4.69 16.24
CA LYS A 173 -4.87 5.14 16.98
C LYS A 173 -6.11 4.37 16.59
N THR A 174 -7.11 4.39 17.46
CA THR A 174 -8.45 3.91 17.16
C THR A 174 -9.33 5.03 16.63
N GLY A 175 -10.41 4.67 15.95
CA GLY A 175 -11.36 5.64 15.41
C GLY A 175 -12.77 5.07 15.26
N ASN A 176 -13.74 5.97 15.04
CA ASN A 176 -15.12 5.58 14.73
C ASN A 176 -15.27 5.17 13.27
N ILE A 177 -14.49 4.20 12.82
CA ILE A 177 -14.40 3.74 11.43
C ILE A 177 -15.24 2.47 11.29
N TYR A 178 -16.21 2.48 10.37
CA TYR A 178 -17.19 1.40 10.21
C TYR A 178 -16.53 0.05 9.94
N ILE A 179 -15.63 -0.04 8.98
CA ILE A 179 -14.95 -1.29 8.62
C ILE A 179 -14.15 -1.87 9.78
N LEU A 180 -13.42 -1.04 10.55
CA LEU A 180 -12.65 -1.50 11.71
C LEU A 180 -13.55 -1.99 12.87
N LYS A 181 -14.78 -1.48 12.96
CA LYS A 181 -15.74 -1.87 14.00
C LYS A 181 -16.53 -3.14 13.66
N GLN A 182 -16.82 -3.36 12.37
CA GLN A 182 -17.67 -4.44 11.92
C GLN A 182 -16.89 -5.66 11.44
N THR A 183 -15.58 -5.50 11.17
CA THR A 183 -14.73 -6.61 10.75
C THR A 183 -14.15 -7.32 11.98
N THR A 184 -14.25 -8.66 11.97
CA THR A 184 -13.66 -9.54 12.99
C THR A 184 -12.27 -10.05 12.60
N THR A 185 -11.98 -10.11 11.31
CA THR A 185 -10.65 -10.41 10.78
C THR A 185 -9.65 -9.33 11.20
N LEU A 186 -8.44 -9.72 11.53
CA LEU A 186 -7.33 -8.82 11.86
C LEU A 186 -7.10 -7.82 10.72
N GLY A 187 -6.96 -6.54 11.03
CA GLY A 187 -6.61 -5.57 10.00
C GLY A 187 -6.49 -4.13 10.50
N ILE A 188 -6.10 -3.26 9.59
CA ILE A 188 -5.86 -1.84 9.82
C ILE A 188 -6.42 -0.99 8.68
N LEU A 189 -6.56 0.33 8.94
CA LEU A 189 -6.77 1.33 7.92
C LEU A 189 -5.60 2.31 7.94
N ALA A 190 -4.95 2.47 6.79
CA ALA A 190 -3.84 3.38 6.58
C ALA A 190 -4.31 4.61 5.79
N GLU A 191 -4.26 5.78 6.43
CA GLU A 191 -4.35 7.09 5.79
C GLU A 191 -2.95 7.47 5.34
N ILE A 192 -2.66 7.39 4.04
CA ILE A 192 -1.29 7.46 3.51
C ILE A 192 -0.75 8.88 3.35
N GLY A 193 -1.55 9.91 3.67
CA GLY A 193 -1.21 11.33 3.66
C GLY A 193 -2.47 12.18 3.61
N PHE A 194 -2.30 13.50 3.71
CA PHE A 194 -3.41 14.46 3.74
C PHE A 194 -3.56 15.21 2.42
N LEU A 195 -4.67 15.00 1.72
CA LEU A 195 -4.99 15.75 0.47
C LEU A 195 -5.19 17.25 0.71
N SER A 196 -5.42 17.66 1.96
CA SER A 196 -5.51 19.06 2.38
C SER A 196 -4.13 19.73 2.56
N ASN A 197 -3.04 18.95 2.70
CA ASN A 197 -1.69 19.45 2.83
C ASN A 197 -1.01 19.52 1.44
N SER A 198 -0.39 20.65 1.09
CA SER A 198 0.19 20.85 -0.23
C SER A 198 1.41 19.96 -0.50
N GLN A 199 2.18 19.60 0.53
CA GLN A 199 3.36 18.75 0.42
C GLN A 199 2.92 17.28 0.18
N ASP A 200 2.01 16.76 1.01
CA ASP A 200 1.45 15.42 0.84
C ASP A 200 0.75 15.29 -0.51
N LEU A 201 -0.09 16.26 -0.88
CA LEU A 201 -0.80 16.25 -2.17
C LEU A 201 0.18 16.18 -3.35
N ALA A 202 1.25 16.99 -3.33
CA ALA A 202 2.26 16.98 -4.38
C ALA A 202 3.07 15.67 -4.42
N ALA A 203 3.25 15.01 -3.27
CA ALA A 203 3.91 13.72 -3.18
C ALA A 203 3.00 12.59 -3.69
N LEU A 204 1.74 12.54 -3.23
CA LEU A 204 0.75 11.53 -3.58
C LEU A 204 0.36 11.51 -5.07
N GLN A 205 0.65 12.59 -5.82
CA GLN A 205 0.49 12.63 -7.27
C GLN A 205 1.64 11.96 -8.04
N LYS A 206 2.74 11.62 -7.37
CA LYS A 206 3.91 10.99 -8.00
C LYS A 206 3.82 9.46 -7.87
N ASP A 207 3.93 8.78 -9.00
CA ASP A 207 3.83 7.32 -9.06
C ASP A 207 4.94 6.64 -8.24
N GLU A 208 6.15 7.21 -8.25
CA GLU A 208 7.29 6.74 -7.46
C GLU A 208 7.03 6.82 -5.96
N HIS A 209 6.35 7.87 -5.49
CA HIS A 209 6.01 8.01 -4.07
C HIS A 209 4.95 6.99 -3.64
N LEU A 210 3.99 6.66 -4.53
CA LEU A 210 3.04 5.58 -4.27
C LEU A 210 3.71 4.20 -4.24
N ASP A 211 4.80 3.99 -5.02
CA ASP A 211 5.62 2.78 -4.91
C ASP A 211 6.33 2.70 -3.56
N GLU A 212 6.89 3.81 -3.07
CA GLU A 212 7.54 3.87 -1.75
C GLU A 212 6.55 3.60 -0.62
N ILE A 213 5.34 4.16 -0.68
CA ILE A 213 4.25 3.92 0.28
C ILE A 213 3.83 2.45 0.27
N ALA A 214 3.56 1.89 -0.91
CA ALA A 214 3.17 0.48 -1.04
C ALA A 214 4.27 -0.46 -0.51
N TYR A 215 5.52 -0.17 -0.78
CA TYR A 215 6.67 -0.93 -0.27
C TYR A 215 6.80 -0.81 1.26
N ALA A 216 6.58 0.37 1.82
CA ALA A 216 6.59 0.57 3.28
C ALA A 216 5.47 -0.22 3.98
N ILE A 217 4.25 -0.23 3.43
CA ILE A 217 3.14 -1.05 3.95
C ILE A 217 3.50 -2.54 3.85
N PHE A 218 4.02 -2.99 2.70
CA PHE A 218 4.49 -4.37 2.52
C PHE A 218 5.53 -4.77 3.57
N GLN A 219 6.55 -3.94 3.78
CA GLN A 219 7.57 -4.19 4.81
C GLN A 219 6.97 -4.26 6.21
N GLY A 220 6.00 -3.42 6.54
CA GLY A 220 5.31 -3.47 7.83
C GLY A 220 4.53 -4.76 8.04
N ILE A 221 3.85 -5.28 7.00
CA ILE A 221 3.17 -6.58 7.04
C ILE A 221 4.19 -7.72 7.23
N ASP A 222 5.28 -7.71 6.48
CA ASP A 222 6.35 -8.71 6.59
C ASP A 222 7.00 -8.71 7.98
N ASP A 223 7.26 -7.54 8.56
CA ASP A 223 7.77 -7.41 9.92
C ASP A 223 6.76 -7.92 10.97
N PHE A 224 5.46 -7.63 10.77
CA PHE A 224 4.42 -8.15 11.66
C PHE A 224 4.37 -9.67 11.65
N VAL A 225 4.44 -10.30 10.47
CA VAL A 225 4.43 -11.77 10.37
C VAL A 225 5.63 -12.38 11.09
N LYS A 226 6.83 -11.76 10.98
CA LYS A 226 8.03 -12.19 11.73
C LYS A 226 7.87 -12.14 13.26
N ILE A 227 7.06 -11.22 13.75
CA ILE A 227 6.81 -11.09 15.20
C ILE A 227 5.89 -12.21 15.70
N LEU A 228 5.04 -12.76 14.82
CA LEU A 228 4.10 -13.83 15.16
C LEU A 228 4.73 -15.24 15.11
N GLU A 229 5.89 -15.40 14.44
CA GLU A 229 6.68 -16.64 14.38
C GLU A 229 7.50 -16.84 15.65
#